data_d4d3cd9ab80667600985bca15c7d9309
#
_entry.id   d4d3cd9ab80667600985bca15c7d9309
#
_cell.length_a   1.000
_cell.length_b   1.000
_cell.length_c   1.000
_cell.angle_alpha   90.00
_cell.angle_beta   90.00
_cell.angle_gamma   90.00
#
_symmetry.space_group_name_H-M   'P 1'
#
loop_
_entity.id
_entity.type
_entity.pdbx_description
1 polymer ?
#
loop_
_entity_poly.entity_id
_entity_poly.type
_entity_poly.pdbx_seq_one_letter_code
_entity_poly.pdbx_strand_id
1 'polypeptide(L)'
;MNIILLGTGVAIPQLEKAQSGILVKTPDELMLFDCGAGILGRILQSGYDFLKIRTLFFTHHHLDHNADFLLLLKAQRLVHDDRGSSMPPVTVYGPVGTADHVTRLLALYSYLSLQVKVAELTDGSIARVGSAVATARTSKHSVPSLAYRLQTPTSTLVYSGDTEPTDAVHDLCHGNVDVLIHECSFPDSYAPITNHTTPARLRDLVADLKVDRIVLTHLYPHAIGFENEMIETIKQKFAGRVDVAYDLMKIFL
;
A
#
# COMPACT_ATOMS: atom_id res chain seq x y z
N MET A 1 3.93 15.65 -3.51
CA MET A 1 3.07 14.45 -3.29
C MET A 1 2.57 14.45 -1.86
N ASN A 2 1.28 14.14 -1.60
CA ASN A 2 0.75 13.96 -0.24
C ASN A 2 0.39 12.49 -0.07
N ILE A 3 0.88 11.88 1.00
CA ILE A 3 0.69 10.47 1.32
C ILE A 3 -0.05 10.39 2.65
N ILE A 4 -1.10 9.59 2.73
CA ILE A 4 -1.84 9.32 3.96
C ILE A 4 -1.86 7.80 4.16
N LEU A 5 -1.28 7.34 5.27
CA LEU A 5 -1.41 5.95 5.68
C LEU A 5 -2.80 5.80 6.32
N LEU A 6 -3.78 5.38 5.53
CA LEU A 6 -5.17 5.25 5.98
C LEU A 6 -5.33 4.14 7.01
N GLY A 7 -4.64 3.03 6.80
CA GLY A 7 -4.65 1.88 7.69
C GLY A 7 -3.26 1.24 7.73
N THR A 8 -2.83 0.87 8.93
CA THR A 8 -1.49 0.37 9.25
C THR A 8 -1.52 -0.99 9.94
N GLY A 9 -2.72 -1.56 10.08
CA GLY A 9 -2.94 -2.86 10.69
C GLY A 9 -2.80 -4.02 9.71
N VAL A 10 -3.08 -5.19 10.21
CA VAL A 10 -2.92 -6.50 9.58
C VAL A 10 -4.25 -7.28 9.60
N ALA A 11 -4.27 -8.52 9.13
CA ALA A 11 -5.45 -9.38 9.17
C ALA A 11 -6.03 -9.61 10.59
N ILE A 12 -5.18 -9.55 11.63
CA ILE A 12 -5.64 -9.61 13.03
C ILE A 12 -6.19 -8.25 13.43
N PRO A 13 -7.51 -8.14 13.78
CA PRO A 13 -8.11 -6.86 14.11
C PRO A 13 -7.45 -6.18 15.30
N GLN A 14 -7.28 -4.86 15.21
CA GLN A 14 -6.79 -3.99 16.28
C GLN A 14 -7.75 -2.79 16.40
N LEU A 15 -8.04 -2.34 17.62
CA LEU A 15 -9.04 -1.27 17.85
C LEU A 15 -8.70 0.04 17.13
N GLU A 16 -7.41 0.41 17.13
CA GLU A 16 -6.96 1.71 16.63
C GLU A 16 -6.48 1.67 15.17
N LYS A 17 -6.42 0.46 14.56
CA LYS A 17 -5.86 0.29 13.23
C LYS A 17 -6.86 -0.33 12.26
N ALA A 18 -7.12 0.38 11.17
CA ALA A 18 -7.69 -0.23 9.97
C ALA A 18 -6.63 -1.10 9.29
N GLN A 19 -7.05 -2.01 8.43
CA GLN A 19 -6.16 -2.87 7.65
C GLN A 19 -5.42 -2.05 6.57
N SER A 20 -4.56 -2.67 5.78
CA SER A 20 -3.64 -1.99 4.88
C SER A 20 -4.33 -1.08 3.86
N GLY A 21 -3.86 0.17 3.77
CA GLY A 21 -4.30 1.12 2.75
C GLY A 21 -3.55 2.44 2.82
N ILE A 22 -3.07 2.90 1.66
CA ILE A 22 -2.32 4.16 1.53
C ILE A 22 -2.97 5.02 0.45
N LEU A 23 -3.38 6.23 0.80
CA LEU A 23 -3.90 7.21 -0.15
C LEU A 23 -2.76 8.12 -0.60
N VAL A 24 -2.59 8.25 -1.91
CA VAL A 24 -1.58 9.13 -2.50
C VAL A 24 -2.25 10.17 -3.37
N LYS A 25 -2.06 11.45 -3.04
CA LYS A 25 -2.52 12.61 -3.82
C LYS A 25 -1.34 13.26 -4.53
N THR A 26 -1.41 13.29 -5.86
CA THR A 26 -0.56 14.13 -6.72
C THR A 26 -1.36 15.37 -7.17
N PRO A 27 -0.79 16.33 -7.89
CA PRO A 27 -1.55 17.48 -8.39
C PRO A 27 -2.78 17.10 -9.20
N ASP A 28 -2.72 16.03 -9.97
CA ASP A 28 -3.69 15.60 -10.97
C ASP A 28 -4.47 14.33 -10.60
N GLU A 29 -3.97 13.48 -9.67
CA GLU A 29 -4.55 12.19 -9.37
C GLU A 29 -4.74 11.93 -7.86
N LEU A 30 -5.71 11.08 -7.54
CA LEU A 30 -5.93 10.52 -6.22
C LEU A 30 -5.92 8.99 -6.35
N MET A 31 -4.86 8.37 -5.88
CA MET A 31 -4.59 6.94 -6.00
C MET A 31 -4.70 6.24 -4.65
N LEU A 32 -5.15 5.00 -4.66
CA LEU A 32 -5.20 4.15 -3.47
C LEU A 32 -4.32 2.91 -3.68
N PHE A 33 -3.37 2.69 -2.76
CA PHE A 33 -2.58 1.46 -2.68
C PHE A 33 -3.15 0.61 -1.57
N ASP A 34 -3.64 -0.57 -1.91
CA ASP A 34 -4.41 -1.48 -1.09
C ASP A 34 -5.72 -0.85 -0.53
N CYS A 35 -6.67 -1.69 -0.17
CA CYS A 35 -7.99 -1.30 0.29
C CYS A 35 -8.54 -2.34 1.28
N GLY A 36 -7.83 -2.53 2.39
CA GLY A 36 -8.20 -3.44 3.47
C GLY A 36 -9.43 -2.98 4.25
N ALA A 37 -9.86 -3.77 5.23
CA ALA A 37 -11.05 -3.46 6.02
C ALA A 37 -10.89 -2.17 6.84
N GLY A 38 -11.91 -1.31 6.78
CA GLY A 38 -11.95 -0.01 7.46
C GLY A 38 -11.42 1.16 6.63
N ILE A 39 -10.83 0.90 5.46
CA ILE A 39 -10.20 1.93 4.63
C ILE A 39 -11.22 2.94 4.10
N LEU A 40 -12.43 2.51 3.72
CA LEU A 40 -13.47 3.46 3.28
C LEU A 40 -13.79 4.50 4.37
N GLY A 41 -13.91 4.07 5.62
CA GLY A 41 -14.11 4.98 6.76
C GLY A 41 -12.92 5.92 6.97
N ARG A 42 -11.69 5.44 6.83
CA ARG A 42 -10.46 6.24 6.96
C ARG A 42 -10.31 7.26 5.82
N ILE A 43 -10.75 6.94 4.58
CA ILE A 43 -10.79 7.92 3.49
C ILE A 43 -11.68 9.10 3.87
N LEU A 44 -12.88 8.86 4.42
CA LEU A 44 -13.78 9.93 4.87
C LEU A 44 -13.12 10.76 5.99
N GLN A 45 -12.50 10.12 6.99
CA GLN A 45 -11.80 10.79 8.09
C GLN A 45 -10.59 11.61 7.62
N SER A 46 -9.95 11.20 6.54
CA SER A 46 -8.82 11.95 5.95
C SER A 46 -9.22 13.28 5.32
N GLY A 47 -10.52 13.47 5.04
CA GLY A 47 -11.08 14.63 4.36
C GLY A 47 -11.00 14.57 2.84
N TYR A 48 -10.54 13.46 2.27
CA TYR A 48 -10.54 13.27 0.81
C TYR A 48 -11.87 12.69 0.32
N ASP A 49 -12.22 13.07 -0.89
CA ASP A 49 -13.44 12.62 -1.55
C ASP A 49 -13.20 11.24 -2.21
N PHE A 50 -13.82 10.20 -1.65
CA PHE A 50 -13.71 8.84 -2.17
C PHE A 50 -14.22 8.71 -3.62
N LEU A 51 -15.11 9.61 -4.07
CA LEU A 51 -15.59 9.65 -5.44
C LEU A 51 -14.50 9.99 -6.47
N LYS A 52 -13.39 10.58 -6.02
CA LYS A 52 -12.24 10.93 -6.87
C LYS A 52 -11.23 9.81 -7.01
N ILE A 53 -11.35 8.73 -6.25
CA ILE A 53 -10.45 7.58 -6.36
C ILE A 53 -10.85 6.77 -7.59
N ARG A 54 -10.01 6.83 -8.64
CA ARG A 54 -10.22 6.13 -9.91
C ARG A 54 -9.12 5.13 -10.23
N THR A 55 -8.05 5.15 -9.47
CA THR A 55 -6.89 4.28 -9.65
C THR A 55 -6.53 3.59 -8.34
N LEU A 56 -6.52 2.27 -8.37
CA LEU A 56 -6.09 1.43 -7.27
C LEU A 56 -4.88 0.59 -7.70
N PHE A 57 -3.96 0.39 -6.75
CA PHE A 57 -2.85 -0.54 -6.89
C PHE A 57 -2.96 -1.59 -5.77
N PHE A 58 -3.13 -2.85 -6.12
CA PHE A 58 -3.04 -3.94 -5.15
C PHE A 58 -1.61 -4.46 -5.11
N THR A 59 -1.07 -4.57 -3.90
CA THR A 59 0.20 -5.27 -3.70
C THR A 59 0.00 -6.76 -3.87
N HIS A 60 -1.07 -7.31 -3.30
CA HIS A 60 -1.46 -8.73 -3.40
C HIS A 60 -2.94 -8.91 -3.00
N HIS A 61 -3.41 -10.18 -2.94
CA HIS A 61 -4.83 -10.47 -2.78
C HIS A 61 -5.21 -11.09 -1.41
N HIS A 62 -4.44 -10.87 -0.35
CA HIS A 62 -4.94 -11.16 1.00
C HIS A 62 -6.06 -10.20 1.38
N LEU A 63 -7.00 -10.68 2.21
CA LEU A 63 -8.23 -9.92 2.54
C LEU A 63 -7.94 -8.59 3.22
N ASP A 64 -6.92 -8.52 4.04
CA ASP A 64 -6.50 -7.30 4.73
C ASP A 64 -5.88 -6.23 3.80
N HIS A 65 -5.77 -6.54 2.50
CA HIS A 65 -5.34 -5.59 1.46
C HIS A 65 -6.46 -5.25 0.46
N ASN A 66 -7.64 -5.90 0.53
CA ASN A 66 -8.69 -5.64 -0.47
C ASN A 66 -10.15 -5.76 0.04
N ALA A 67 -10.37 -5.98 1.34
CA ALA A 67 -11.70 -6.24 1.89
C ALA A 67 -12.72 -5.11 1.63
N ASP A 68 -12.31 -3.84 1.67
CA ASP A 68 -13.19 -2.70 1.40
C ASP A 68 -13.30 -2.32 -0.09
N PHE A 69 -12.61 -3.03 -0.99
CA PHE A 69 -12.62 -2.71 -2.42
C PHE A 69 -14.04 -2.68 -3.00
N LEU A 70 -14.83 -3.73 -2.80
CA LEU A 70 -16.21 -3.76 -3.28
C LEU A 70 -17.11 -2.73 -2.59
N LEU A 71 -16.88 -2.46 -1.30
CA LEU A 71 -17.61 -1.43 -0.57
C LEU A 71 -17.34 -0.03 -1.14
N LEU A 72 -16.08 0.27 -1.47
CA LEU A 72 -15.70 1.52 -2.12
C LEU A 72 -16.40 1.68 -3.47
N LEU A 73 -16.38 0.66 -4.33
CA LEU A 73 -17.04 0.70 -5.63
C LEU A 73 -18.57 0.83 -5.49
N LYS A 74 -19.17 0.09 -4.56
CA LYS A 74 -20.61 0.20 -4.28
C LYS A 74 -20.99 1.60 -3.79
N ALA A 75 -20.22 2.16 -2.85
CA ALA A 75 -20.47 3.51 -2.34
C ALA A 75 -20.39 4.56 -3.46
N GLN A 76 -19.38 4.48 -4.33
CA GLN A 76 -19.26 5.35 -5.51
C GLN A 76 -20.46 5.19 -6.42
N ARG A 77 -20.88 3.96 -6.74
CA ARG A 77 -22.00 3.67 -7.61
C ARG A 77 -23.30 4.28 -7.07
N LEU A 78 -23.63 4.06 -5.81
CA LEU A 78 -24.83 4.58 -5.18
C LEU A 78 -24.92 6.11 -5.21
N VAL A 79 -23.80 6.81 -4.96
CA VAL A 79 -23.78 8.28 -5.04
C VAL A 79 -23.96 8.76 -6.49
N HIS A 80 -23.40 8.06 -7.48
CA HIS A 80 -23.60 8.39 -8.89
C HIS A 80 -25.06 8.16 -9.32
N ASP A 81 -25.67 7.06 -8.87
CA ASP A 81 -27.08 6.74 -9.15
C ASP A 81 -28.01 7.79 -8.54
N ASP A 82 -27.79 8.18 -7.28
CA ASP A 82 -28.55 9.23 -6.58
C ASP A 82 -28.47 10.60 -7.29
N ARG A 83 -27.32 10.89 -7.88
CA ARG A 83 -27.10 12.13 -8.67
C ARG A 83 -27.57 12.03 -10.12
N GLY A 84 -28.15 10.91 -10.56
CA GLY A 84 -28.51 10.67 -11.95
C GLY A 84 -27.35 10.73 -12.93
N SER A 85 -26.12 10.40 -12.47
CA SER A 85 -24.90 10.45 -13.27
C SER A 85 -24.29 9.05 -13.44
N SER A 86 -23.59 8.83 -14.55
CA SER A 86 -22.86 7.57 -14.74
C SER A 86 -21.56 7.56 -13.92
N MET A 87 -21.32 6.45 -13.21
CA MET A 87 -20.06 6.24 -12.52
C MET A 87 -18.93 6.01 -13.55
N PRO A 88 -17.86 6.82 -13.54
CA PRO A 88 -16.69 6.58 -14.37
C PRO A 88 -16.02 5.24 -14.01
N PRO A 89 -15.36 4.57 -14.96
CA PRO A 89 -14.65 3.33 -14.67
C PRO A 89 -13.51 3.55 -13.67
N VAL A 90 -13.28 2.54 -12.84
CA VAL A 90 -12.11 2.47 -11.94
C VAL A 90 -11.08 1.57 -12.59
N THR A 91 -9.81 1.97 -12.55
CA THR A 91 -8.69 1.18 -13.01
C THR A 91 -7.99 0.54 -11.82
N VAL A 92 -7.78 -0.77 -11.89
CA VAL A 92 -7.07 -1.56 -10.88
C VAL A 92 -5.79 -2.12 -11.50
N TYR A 93 -4.67 -1.82 -10.88
CA TYR A 93 -3.38 -2.44 -11.14
C TYR A 93 -3.08 -3.46 -10.05
N GLY A 94 -2.46 -4.57 -10.38
CA GLY A 94 -2.06 -5.57 -9.39
C GLY A 94 -1.27 -6.72 -10.00
N PRO A 95 -0.82 -7.70 -9.19
CA PRO A 95 -0.07 -8.84 -9.67
C PRO A 95 -0.90 -9.74 -10.58
N VAL A 96 -0.24 -10.70 -11.21
CA VAL A 96 -0.90 -11.76 -11.97
C VAL A 96 -1.95 -12.46 -11.10
N GLY A 97 -3.16 -12.64 -11.64
CA GLY A 97 -4.35 -13.14 -10.95
C GLY A 97 -5.34 -12.04 -10.53
N THR A 98 -4.98 -10.76 -10.64
CA THR A 98 -5.87 -9.64 -10.31
C THR A 98 -7.14 -9.62 -11.17
N ALA A 99 -7.03 -9.95 -12.46
CA ALA A 99 -8.18 -9.97 -13.37
C ALA A 99 -9.21 -11.03 -12.95
N ASP A 100 -8.75 -12.23 -12.62
CA ASP A 100 -9.60 -13.32 -12.12
C ASP A 100 -10.21 -12.96 -10.75
N HIS A 101 -9.39 -12.45 -9.82
CA HIS A 101 -9.84 -12.03 -8.50
C HIS A 101 -10.95 -10.98 -8.58
N VAL A 102 -10.74 -9.90 -9.32
CA VAL A 102 -11.74 -8.82 -9.51
C VAL A 102 -13.00 -9.36 -10.20
N THR A 103 -12.85 -10.19 -11.24
CA THR A 103 -13.99 -10.80 -11.94
C THR A 103 -14.86 -11.63 -10.99
N ARG A 104 -14.26 -12.47 -10.16
CA ARG A 104 -14.99 -13.28 -9.16
C ARG A 104 -15.68 -12.42 -8.12
N LEU A 105 -15.01 -11.39 -7.61
CA LEU A 105 -15.61 -10.46 -6.65
C LEU A 105 -16.83 -9.73 -7.26
N LEU A 106 -16.72 -9.23 -8.48
CA LEU A 106 -17.81 -8.54 -9.16
C LEU A 106 -18.98 -9.49 -9.48
N ALA A 107 -18.71 -10.76 -9.80
CA ALA A 107 -19.74 -11.75 -10.08
C ALA A 107 -20.65 -12.02 -8.88
N LEU A 108 -20.15 -11.92 -7.64
CA LEU A 108 -20.96 -12.05 -6.42
C LEU A 108 -22.01 -10.95 -6.29
N TYR A 109 -21.79 -9.79 -6.93
CA TYR A 109 -22.63 -8.61 -6.85
C TYR A 109 -22.97 -8.04 -8.26
N SER A 110 -23.27 -8.94 -9.21
CA SER A 110 -23.51 -8.60 -10.63
C SER A 110 -24.60 -7.54 -10.83
N TYR A 111 -25.57 -7.44 -9.90
CA TYR A 111 -26.61 -6.41 -9.90
C TYR A 111 -26.09 -4.97 -9.77
N LEU A 112 -24.85 -4.76 -9.33
CA LEU A 112 -24.26 -3.43 -9.19
C LEU A 112 -23.79 -2.85 -10.53
N SER A 113 -23.65 -3.68 -11.58
CA SER A 113 -23.20 -3.27 -12.91
C SER A 113 -21.94 -2.38 -12.87
N LEU A 114 -20.96 -2.77 -12.06
CA LEU A 114 -19.70 -2.03 -11.86
C LEU A 114 -18.77 -2.20 -13.07
N GLN A 115 -18.15 -1.10 -13.50
CA GLN A 115 -17.14 -1.13 -14.56
C GLN A 115 -15.74 -0.95 -13.96
N VAL A 116 -14.96 -2.02 -14.01
CA VAL A 116 -13.58 -2.03 -13.54
C VAL A 116 -12.67 -2.44 -14.69
N LYS A 117 -11.64 -1.64 -14.94
CA LYS A 117 -10.55 -2.00 -15.86
C LYS A 117 -9.43 -2.60 -15.02
N VAL A 118 -8.91 -3.74 -15.42
CA VAL A 118 -7.80 -4.39 -14.73
C VAL A 118 -6.57 -4.42 -15.64
N ALA A 119 -5.43 -4.07 -15.09
CA ALA A 119 -4.13 -4.21 -15.72
C ALA A 119 -3.21 -5.00 -14.78
N GLU A 120 -2.92 -6.23 -15.13
CA GLU A 120 -1.96 -7.05 -14.41
C GLU A 120 -0.52 -6.59 -14.67
N LEU A 121 0.25 -6.50 -13.61
CA LEU A 121 1.65 -6.09 -13.64
C LEU A 121 2.55 -7.28 -13.26
N THR A 122 3.71 -7.30 -13.88
CA THR A 122 4.77 -8.27 -13.61
C THR A 122 6.05 -7.53 -13.19
N ASP A 123 7.09 -8.25 -12.91
CA ASP A 123 8.39 -7.67 -12.56
C ASP A 123 8.87 -6.68 -13.61
N GLY A 124 9.24 -5.48 -13.19
CA GLY A 124 9.68 -4.38 -14.05
C GLY A 124 8.56 -3.65 -14.82
N SER A 125 7.29 -4.03 -14.65
CA SER A 125 6.17 -3.34 -15.29
C SER A 125 6.06 -1.88 -14.87
N ILE A 126 5.63 -1.02 -15.83
CA ILE A 126 5.45 0.41 -15.62
C ILE A 126 4.00 0.80 -15.93
N ALA A 127 3.34 1.47 -14.99
CA ALA A 127 2.05 2.10 -15.16
C ALA A 127 2.18 3.63 -15.05
N ARG A 128 1.52 4.37 -15.97
CA ARG A 128 1.48 5.83 -15.93
C ARG A 128 0.09 6.29 -15.50
N VAL A 129 0.05 7.14 -14.48
CA VAL A 129 -1.20 7.67 -13.91
C VAL A 129 -1.04 9.17 -13.72
N GLY A 130 -1.67 9.94 -14.60
CA GLY A 130 -1.42 11.38 -14.67
C GLY A 130 0.07 11.68 -14.91
N SER A 131 0.63 12.55 -14.09
CA SER A 131 2.06 12.90 -14.08
C SER A 131 2.95 11.89 -13.34
N ALA A 132 2.35 10.92 -12.64
CA ALA A 132 3.09 9.92 -11.88
C ALA A 132 3.41 8.67 -12.71
N VAL A 133 4.54 8.05 -12.37
CA VAL A 133 4.99 6.78 -12.93
C VAL A 133 5.14 5.77 -11.80
N ALA A 134 4.38 4.68 -11.87
CA ALA A 134 4.50 3.55 -10.97
C ALA A 134 5.31 2.44 -11.63
N THR A 135 6.39 2.00 -10.98
CA THR A 135 7.18 0.83 -11.36
C THR A 135 6.92 -0.29 -10.36
N ALA A 136 6.60 -1.47 -10.85
CA ALA A 136 6.33 -2.66 -10.03
C ALA A 136 7.53 -3.62 -10.06
N ARG A 137 7.83 -4.25 -8.92
CA ARG A 137 8.77 -5.37 -8.81
C ARG A 137 8.12 -6.49 -8.00
N THR A 138 8.41 -7.73 -8.38
CA THR A 138 7.88 -8.90 -7.67
C THR A 138 8.48 -9.01 -6.27
N SER A 139 7.62 -9.02 -5.26
CA SER A 139 7.96 -9.24 -3.85
C SER A 139 7.98 -10.73 -3.50
N LYS A 140 8.63 -11.07 -2.39
CA LYS A 140 8.66 -12.43 -1.86
C LYS A 140 7.63 -12.59 -0.74
N HIS A 141 6.49 -13.16 -1.09
CA HIS A 141 5.37 -13.41 -0.18
C HIS A 141 4.70 -14.74 -0.48
N SER A 142 3.68 -15.14 0.32
CA SER A 142 2.98 -16.41 0.20
C SER A 142 2.08 -16.52 -1.03
N VAL A 143 1.74 -15.39 -1.65
CA VAL A 143 0.93 -15.27 -2.88
C VAL A 143 1.64 -14.33 -3.86
N PRO A 144 1.28 -14.30 -5.15
CA PRO A 144 1.82 -13.32 -6.09
C PRO A 144 1.69 -11.90 -5.52
N SER A 145 2.82 -11.21 -5.38
CA SER A 145 2.91 -9.92 -4.71
C SER A 145 3.83 -8.96 -5.45
N LEU A 146 3.54 -7.65 -5.32
CA LEU A 146 4.30 -6.56 -5.92
C LEU A 146 4.65 -5.49 -4.88
N ALA A 147 5.88 -5.02 -4.94
CA ALA A 147 6.29 -3.74 -4.39
C ALA A 147 6.21 -2.66 -5.47
N TYR A 148 6.01 -1.42 -5.08
CA TYR A 148 5.83 -0.30 -6.00
C TYR A 148 6.78 0.86 -5.70
N ARG A 149 7.37 1.44 -6.75
CA ARG A 149 7.94 2.79 -6.73
C ARG A 149 6.99 3.71 -7.47
N LEU A 150 6.50 4.75 -6.80
CA LEU A 150 5.73 5.83 -7.41
C LEU A 150 6.58 7.08 -7.48
N GLN A 151 6.82 7.56 -8.68
CA GLN A 151 7.65 8.73 -8.95
C GLN A 151 6.85 9.81 -9.66
N THR A 152 6.95 11.05 -9.15
CA THR A 152 6.54 12.28 -9.81
C THR A 152 7.79 13.07 -10.21
N PRO A 153 7.67 14.20 -10.93
CA PRO A 153 8.84 15.02 -11.23
C PRO A 153 9.62 15.53 -10.01
N THR A 154 8.98 15.60 -8.84
CA THR A 154 9.57 16.19 -7.62
C THR A 154 9.68 15.24 -6.44
N SER A 155 9.05 14.08 -6.47
CA SER A 155 8.97 13.21 -5.29
C SER A 155 8.93 11.73 -5.66
N THR A 156 9.49 10.91 -4.78
CA THR A 156 9.55 9.46 -4.93
C THR A 156 9.09 8.75 -3.65
N LEU A 157 8.06 7.90 -3.79
CA LEU A 157 7.59 6.96 -2.79
C LEU A 157 7.96 5.53 -3.21
N VAL A 158 8.44 4.71 -2.28
CA VAL A 158 8.50 3.25 -2.43
C VAL A 158 7.60 2.62 -1.37
N TYR A 159 6.77 1.66 -1.79
CA TYR A 159 5.90 0.87 -0.92
C TYR A 159 6.17 -0.61 -1.14
N SER A 160 6.56 -1.30 -0.07
CA SER A 160 6.98 -2.71 -0.16
C SER A 160 5.80 -3.68 -0.36
N GLY A 161 4.58 -3.31 0.10
CA GLY A 161 3.58 -4.33 0.41
C GLY A 161 4.12 -5.33 1.42
N ASP A 162 3.52 -6.51 1.49
CA ASP A 162 4.01 -7.60 2.34
C ASP A 162 5.13 -8.36 1.63
N THR A 163 6.26 -8.52 2.31
CA THR A 163 7.43 -9.16 1.72
C THR A 163 8.46 -9.61 2.76
N GLU A 164 9.17 -10.68 2.45
CA GLU A 164 10.51 -10.86 3.00
C GLU A 164 11.46 -9.81 2.37
N PRO A 165 12.61 -9.48 2.98
CA PRO A 165 13.62 -8.66 2.34
C PRO A 165 14.06 -9.27 1.01
N THR A 166 14.03 -8.49 -0.06
CA THR A 166 14.36 -8.90 -1.41
C THR A 166 15.09 -7.80 -2.18
N ASP A 167 15.85 -8.18 -3.20
CA ASP A 167 16.46 -7.25 -4.13
C ASP A 167 15.41 -6.37 -4.85
N ALA A 168 14.16 -6.83 -4.94
CA ALA A 168 13.08 -6.06 -5.56
C ALA A 168 12.87 -4.70 -4.88
N VAL A 169 12.81 -4.66 -3.54
CA VAL A 169 12.68 -3.40 -2.80
C VAL A 169 13.96 -2.57 -2.89
N HIS A 170 15.11 -3.22 -2.80
CA HIS A 170 16.41 -2.57 -2.99
C HIS A 170 16.49 -1.89 -4.36
N ASP A 171 16.13 -2.59 -5.45
CA ASP A 171 16.12 -2.06 -6.81
C ASP A 171 15.13 -0.91 -6.99
N LEU A 172 13.94 -0.96 -6.35
CA LEU A 172 12.98 0.14 -6.39
C LEU A 172 13.51 1.41 -5.67
N CYS A 173 14.44 1.24 -4.74
CA CYS A 173 15.09 2.34 -4.03
C CYS A 173 16.32 2.91 -4.76
N HIS A 174 16.53 2.58 -6.05
CA HIS A 174 17.63 3.18 -6.81
C HIS A 174 17.52 4.71 -6.88
N GLY A 175 18.66 5.42 -6.77
CA GLY A 175 18.71 6.87 -6.71
C GLY A 175 18.19 7.40 -5.36
N ASN A 176 17.64 8.62 -5.37
CA ASN A 176 17.09 9.21 -4.16
C ASN A 176 15.62 8.82 -4.00
N VAL A 177 15.23 8.45 -2.77
CA VAL A 177 13.87 8.13 -2.38
C VAL A 177 13.50 8.98 -1.17
N ASP A 178 12.44 9.78 -1.30
CA ASP A 178 11.99 10.64 -0.20
C ASP A 178 11.40 9.81 0.94
N VAL A 179 10.60 8.78 0.60
CA VAL A 179 10.04 7.89 1.61
C VAL A 179 9.94 6.45 1.13
N LEU A 180 10.39 5.53 1.98
CA LEU A 180 10.15 4.10 1.91
C LEU A 180 9.13 3.73 2.98
N ILE A 181 7.94 3.29 2.58
CA ILE A 181 6.97 2.65 3.46
C ILE A 181 7.19 1.15 3.33
N HIS A 182 7.66 0.54 4.43
CA HIS A 182 8.03 -0.87 4.44
C HIS A 182 7.31 -1.61 5.56
N GLU A 183 6.83 -2.82 5.26
CA GLU A 183 6.34 -3.69 6.31
C GLU A 183 7.48 -4.06 7.27
N CYS A 184 7.15 -4.18 8.54
CA CYS A 184 8.06 -4.68 9.57
C CYS A 184 7.21 -5.39 10.62
N SER A 185 6.71 -6.56 10.25
CA SER A 185 5.55 -7.19 10.89
C SER A 185 5.85 -7.73 12.29
N PHE A 186 7.08 -8.16 12.57
CA PHE A 186 7.45 -8.81 13.82
C PHE A 186 8.77 -8.29 14.38
N PRO A 187 8.93 -8.23 15.72
CA PRO A 187 10.23 -7.97 16.34
C PRO A 187 11.20 -9.12 16.10
N ASP A 188 12.51 -8.85 16.19
CA ASP A 188 13.56 -9.83 15.90
C ASP A 188 13.49 -11.07 16.80
N SER A 189 12.92 -10.96 18.00
CA SER A 189 12.70 -12.09 18.90
C SER A 189 11.78 -13.20 18.34
N TYR A 190 11.02 -12.89 17.27
CA TYR A 190 10.18 -13.86 16.55
C TYR A 190 10.89 -14.52 15.35
N ALA A 191 12.11 -14.11 15.03
CA ALA A 191 12.87 -14.75 13.95
C ALA A 191 13.26 -16.21 14.31
N PRO A 192 13.32 -17.13 13.32
CA PRO A 192 13.12 -16.89 11.87
C PRO A 192 11.62 -16.85 11.49
N ILE A 193 11.24 -15.87 10.71
CA ILE A 193 9.89 -15.78 10.10
C ILE A 193 10.01 -15.85 8.56
N THR A 194 8.92 -16.28 7.92
CA THR A 194 8.76 -16.29 6.46
C THR A 194 7.66 -15.31 6.04
N ASN A 195 7.68 -14.90 4.79
CA ASN A 195 6.70 -14.03 4.16
C ASN A 195 6.66 -12.58 4.67
N HIS A 196 7.42 -12.26 5.72
CA HIS A 196 7.45 -10.93 6.35
C HIS A 196 8.88 -10.53 6.73
N THR A 197 9.02 -9.27 7.17
CA THR A 197 10.30 -8.66 7.53
C THR A 197 10.38 -8.39 9.03
N THR A 198 11.60 -8.52 9.59
CA THR A 198 11.96 -8.08 10.95
C THR A 198 12.93 -6.90 10.90
N PRO A 199 13.11 -6.13 12.01
CA PRO A 199 13.98 -4.96 12.04
C PRO A 199 15.41 -5.24 11.59
N ALA A 200 16.04 -6.34 12.07
CA ALA A 200 17.41 -6.68 11.70
C ALA A 200 17.54 -6.99 10.19
N ARG A 201 16.54 -7.67 9.61
CA ARG A 201 16.52 -7.96 8.18
C ARG A 201 16.31 -6.69 7.35
N LEU A 202 15.44 -5.78 7.80
CA LEU A 202 15.23 -4.48 7.15
C LEU A 202 16.46 -3.59 7.27
N ARG A 203 17.11 -3.54 8.45
CA ARG A 203 18.38 -2.84 8.67
C ARG A 203 19.43 -3.21 7.62
N ASP A 204 19.56 -4.51 7.35
CA ASP A 204 20.58 -5.01 6.41
C ASP A 204 20.20 -4.69 4.96
N LEU A 205 18.89 -4.69 4.62
CA LEU A 205 18.38 -4.31 3.32
C LEU A 205 18.63 -2.83 3.00
N VAL A 206 18.50 -1.94 3.99
CA VAL A 206 18.54 -0.48 3.75
C VAL A 206 19.90 0.16 3.99
N ALA A 207 20.91 -0.63 4.34
CA ALA A 207 22.22 -0.14 4.81
C ALA A 207 22.96 0.77 3.80
N ASP A 208 22.77 0.56 2.51
CA ASP A 208 23.40 1.30 1.39
C ASP A 208 22.42 2.12 0.56
N LEU A 209 21.15 2.18 0.96
CA LEU A 209 20.11 2.90 0.23
C LEU A 209 20.14 4.41 0.53
N LYS A 210 19.83 5.21 -0.50
CA LYS A 210 19.62 6.66 -0.40
C LYS A 210 18.14 6.96 -0.19
N VAL A 211 17.67 6.73 1.02
CA VAL A 211 16.31 6.99 1.47
C VAL A 211 16.33 8.03 2.56
N ASP A 212 15.50 9.08 2.46
CA ASP A 212 15.47 10.12 3.49
C ASP A 212 14.69 9.67 4.72
N ARG A 213 13.59 8.92 4.49
CA ARG A 213 12.68 8.48 5.56
C ARG A 213 12.18 7.05 5.33
N ILE A 214 12.24 6.24 6.36
CA ILE A 214 11.57 4.92 6.42
C ILE A 214 10.37 5.03 7.36
N VAL A 215 9.23 4.48 6.93
CA VAL A 215 8.01 4.38 7.73
C VAL A 215 7.63 2.90 7.83
N LEU A 216 7.67 2.38 9.05
CA LEU A 216 7.36 0.98 9.34
C LEU A 216 5.85 0.82 9.42
N THR A 217 5.28 -0.11 8.68
CA THR A 217 3.84 -0.41 8.64
C THR A 217 3.59 -1.91 8.81
N HIS A 218 2.32 -2.31 8.82
CA HIS A 218 1.89 -3.71 8.86
C HIS A 218 2.41 -4.44 10.11
N LEU A 219 2.41 -3.75 11.27
CA LEU A 219 2.88 -4.32 12.53
C LEU A 219 1.80 -5.23 13.12
N TYR A 220 2.16 -6.50 13.32
CA TYR A 220 1.32 -7.45 14.05
C TYR A 220 1.18 -7.07 15.54
N PRO A 221 0.14 -7.53 16.24
CA PRO A 221 -0.01 -7.29 17.69
C PRO A 221 1.23 -7.65 18.51
N HIS A 222 2.01 -8.62 18.04
CA HIS A 222 3.28 -9.05 18.66
C HIS A 222 4.40 -8.00 18.62
N ALA A 223 4.29 -7.00 17.75
CA ALA A 223 5.24 -5.89 17.65
C ALA A 223 4.89 -4.69 18.55
N ILE A 224 3.69 -4.71 19.16
CA ILE A 224 3.26 -3.64 20.07
C ILE A 224 4.15 -3.62 21.32
N GLY A 225 4.70 -2.44 21.61
CA GLY A 225 5.65 -2.24 22.72
C GLY A 225 7.13 -2.45 22.34
N PHE A 226 7.42 -2.92 21.11
CA PHE A 226 8.78 -3.08 20.59
C PHE A 226 9.17 -1.99 19.59
N GLU A 227 8.31 -0.99 19.35
CA GLU A 227 8.49 0.01 18.29
C GLU A 227 9.81 0.76 18.41
N ASN A 228 10.21 1.15 19.62
CA ASN A 228 11.49 1.84 19.85
C ASN A 228 12.68 0.93 19.56
N GLU A 229 12.63 -0.33 20.00
CA GLU A 229 13.68 -1.31 19.72
C GLU A 229 13.82 -1.57 18.21
N MET A 230 12.69 -1.66 17.50
CA MET A 230 12.66 -1.83 16.04
C MET A 230 13.34 -0.65 15.34
N ILE A 231 13.02 0.59 15.75
CA ILE A 231 13.65 1.81 15.21
C ILE A 231 15.16 1.80 15.49
N GLU A 232 15.58 1.55 16.72
CA GLU A 232 17.00 1.55 17.11
C GLU A 232 17.79 0.46 16.37
N THR A 233 17.20 -0.71 16.14
CA THR A 233 17.82 -1.78 15.35
C THR A 233 18.09 -1.32 13.92
N ILE A 234 17.12 -0.70 13.26
CA ILE A 234 17.27 -0.21 11.88
C ILE A 234 18.32 0.90 11.81
N LYS A 235 18.31 1.81 12.78
CA LYS A 235 19.25 2.94 12.86
C LYS A 235 20.71 2.54 13.08
N GLN A 236 21.00 1.31 13.45
CA GLN A 236 22.39 0.83 13.50
C GLN A 236 23.14 0.94 12.17
N LYS A 237 22.42 0.87 11.04
CA LYS A 237 23.01 0.99 9.69
C LYS A 237 22.32 2.04 8.80
N PHE A 238 21.26 2.67 9.27
CA PHE A 238 20.50 3.66 8.51
C PHE A 238 20.53 5.03 9.19
N ALA A 239 21.07 6.04 8.49
CA ALA A 239 21.26 7.38 9.05
C ALA A 239 20.01 8.29 8.89
N GLY A 240 19.05 7.92 8.03
CA GLY A 240 17.83 8.68 7.77
C GLY A 240 16.81 8.61 8.92
N ARG A 241 15.66 9.19 8.70
CA ARG A 241 14.56 9.16 9.66
C ARG A 241 13.84 7.80 9.62
N VAL A 242 13.53 7.23 10.78
CA VAL A 242 12.70 6.03 10.91
C VAL A 242 11.52 6.34 11.83
N ASP A 243 10.31 6.08 11.34
CA ASP A 243 9.07 6.24 12.10
C ASP A 243 8.26 4.94 12.06
N VAL A 244 7.42 4.73 13.08
CA VAL A 244 6.37 3.72 13.03
C VAL A 244 5.06 4.38 12.60
N ALA A 245 4.39 3.76 11.64
CA ALA A 245 3.13 4.25 11.10
C ALA A 245 1.98 4.14 12.10
N TYR A 246 1.07 5.10 12.02
CA TYR A 246 -0.24 5.08 12.66
C TYR A 246 -1.30 5.52 11.66
N ASP A 247 -2.53 5.10 11.89
CA ASP A 247 -3.64 5.42 11.01
C ASP A 247 -3.83 6.92 10.85
N LEU A 248 -4.09 7.36 9.62
CA LEU A 248 -4.21 8.76 9.21
C LEU A 248 -2.91 9.57 9.31
N MET A 249 -1.75 8.93 9.47
CA MET A 249 -0.45 9.60 9.39
C MET A 249 -0.29 10.27 8.02
N LYS A 250 0.08 11.56 8.03
CA LYS A 250 0.25 12.36 6.81
C LYS A 250 1.72 12.65 6.55
N ILE A 251 2.14 12.48 5.30
CA ILE A 251 3.49 12.79 4.83
C ILE A 251 3.35 13.69 3.61
N PHE A 252 4.04 14.82 3.64
CA PHE A 252 4.05 15.82 2.56
C PHE A 252 5.45 15.87 1.93
N LEU A 253 5.54 15.64 0.62
CA LEU A 253 6.76 15.64 -0.18
C LEU A 253 6.73 16.72 -1.26
#